data_f4285a981c61e3318ef2bd9c9d4e371e
#
_entry.id   f4285a981c61e3318ef2bd9c9d4e371e
#
_cell.length_a   1.000
_cell.length_b   1.000
_cell.length_c   1.000
_cell.angle_alpha   90.00
_cell.angle_beta   90.00
_cell.angle_gamma   90.00
#
_symmetry.space_group_name_H-M   'P 1'
#
loop_
_entity.id
_entity.type
_entity.pdbx_description
1 polymer ?
#
loop_
_entity_poly.entity_id
_entity_poly.type
_entity_poly.pdbx_seq_one_letter_code
_entity_poly.pdbx_strand_id
1 'polypeptide(L)'
;MKIIRFEDIIAWQKAQTLAVDVYKCFENSQDYGFKTQIQRAAVSISNNIAEGFDRMSDKEFVKFLYIALGSCSEVKSMCYLSKELNYMDIIQFQEIIEKSNEVSKILRGLIKSLKPIDK
;
A
#
# COMPACT_ATOMS: atom_id res chain seq x y z
N MET A 1 -12.85 -14.15 11.72
CA MET A 1 -12.40 -14.64 10.40
C MET A 1 -11.04 -15.29 10.55
N LYS A 2 -10.89 -16.44 9.96
CA LYS A 2 -9.66 -17.20 10.08
C LYS A 2 -8.89 -17.15 8.77
N ILE A 3 -7.81 -16.40 8.75
CA ILE A 3 -6.93 -16.28 7.60
C ILE A 3 -5.77 -17.24 7.82
N ILE A 4 -5.56 -18.14 6.88
CA ILE A 4 -4.53 -19.19 7.00
C ILE A 4 -3.24 -18.76 6.29
N ARG A 5 -3.36 -17.96 5.23
CA ARG A 5 -2.22 -17.55 4.43
C ARG A 5 -2.39 -16.08 4.02
N PHE A 6 -1.28 -15.36 3.92
CA PHE A 6 -1.36 -13.91 3.63
C PHE A 6 -1.94 -13.65 2.23
N GLU A 7 -1.79 -14.57 1.30
CA GLU A 7 -2.31 -14.40 -0.07
C GLU A 7 -3.83 -14.28 -0.11
N ASP A 8 -4.51 -14.71 0.95
CA ASP A 8 -5.96 -14.60 1.07
C ASP A 8 -6.41 -13.25 1.69
N ILE A 9 -5.46 -12.44 2.14
CA ILE A 9 -5.77 -11.13 2.71
C ILE A 9 -6.09 -10.16 1.58
N ILE A 10 -7.29 -9.60 1.60
CA ILE A 10 -7.75 -8.69 0.55
C ILE A 10 -6.84 -7.47 0.42
N ALA A 11 -6.40 -6.91 1.56
CA ALA A 11 -5.49 -5.77 1.54
C ALA A 11 -4.18 -6.11 0.79
N TRP A 12 -3.66 -7.32 0.99
CA TRP A 12 -2.46 -7.77 0.27
C TRP A 12 -2.70 -7.85 -1.23
N GLN A 13 -3.82 -8.44 -1.64
CA GLN A 13 -4.18 -8.57 -3.06
C GLN A 13 -4.30 -7.20 -3.73
N LYS A 14 -4.99 -6.28 -3.07
CA LYS A 14 -5.17 -4.91 -3.59
C LYS A 14 -3.86 -4.15 -3.63
N ALA A 15 -3.00 -4.34 -2.62
CA ALA A 15 -1.68 -3.71 -2.58
C ALA A 15 -0.79 -4.21 -3.71
N GLN A 16 -0.87 -5.50 -4.05
CA GLN A 16 -0.13 -6.07 -5.18
C GLN A 16 -0.56 -5.41 -6.50
N THR A 17 -1.87 -5.27 -6.70
CA THR A 17 -2.42 -4.61 -7.89
C THR A 17 -1.93 -3.16 -7.98
N LEU A 18 -1.97 -2.45 -6.85
CA LEU A 18 -1.49 -1.06 -6.80
C LEU A 18 -0.01 -0.98 -7.18
N ALA A 19 0.82 -1.89 -6.67
CA ALA A 19 2.24 -1.91 -6.99
C ALA A 19 2.48 -2.13 -8.48
N VAL A 20 1.75 -3.06 -9.10
CA VAL A 20 1.85 -3.30 -10.54
C VAL A 20 1.50 -2.03 -11.32
N ASP A 21 0.43 -1.34 -10.92
CA ASP A 21 0.00 -0.10 -11.60
C ASP A 21 1.04 1.00 -11.46
N VAL A 22 1.65 1.13 -10.28
CA VAL A 22 2.71 2.11 -10.05
C VAL A 22 3.92 1.80 -10.95
N TYR A 23 4.33 0.53 -11.01
CA TYR A 23 5.44 0.14 -11.86
C TYR A 23 5.18 0.47 -13.34
N LYS A 24 3.98 0.13 -13.83
CA LYS A 24 3.62 0.42 -15.22
C LYS A 24 3.57 1.92 -15.50
N CYS A 25 3.03 2.69 -14.57
CA CYS A 25 2.91 4.14 -14.71
C CYS A 25 4.28 4.82 -14.87
N PHE A 26 5.30 4.31 -14.19
CA PHE A 26 6.62 4.93 -14.16
C PHE A 26 7.69 4.17 -14.96
N GLU A 27 7.30 3.14 -15.74
CA GLU A 27 8.27 2.28 -16.42
C GLU A 27 9.21 3.05 -17.36
N ASN A 28 8.73 4.12 -17.99
CA ASN A 28 9.50 4.93 -18.93
C ASN A 28 10.04 6.22 -18.32
N SER A 29 9.89 6.41 -17.02
CA SER A 29 10.38 7.61 -16.36
C SER A 29 11.89 7.66 -16.34
N GLN A 30 12.46 8.83 -16.65
CA GLN A 30 13.91 9.06 -16.59
C GLN A 30 14.33 9.70 -15.26
N ASP A 31 13.39 10.09 -14.43
CA ASP A 31 13.69 10.52 -13.07
C ASP A 31 13.84 9.28 -12.19
N TYR A 32 15.02 8.68 -12.25
CA TYR A 32 15.27 7.39 -11.61
C TYR A 32 15.15 7.45 -10.09
N GLY A 33 15.50 8.56 -9.47
CA GLY A 33 15.35 8.73 -8.03
C GLY A 33 13.90 8.70 -7.61
N PHE A 34 13.06 9.47 -8.28
CA PHE A 34 11.63 9.50 -8.02
C PHE A 34 10.99 8.14 -8.28
N LYS A 35 11.30 7.56 -9.45
CA LYS A 35 10.79 6.25 -9.86
C LYS A 35 11.11 5.18 -8.82
N THR A 36 12.37 5.10 -8.39
CA THR A 36 12.80 4.11 -7.40
C THR A 36 12.05 4.29 -6.08
N GLN A 37 11.90 5.53 -5.64
CA GLN A 37 11.26 5.82 -4.36
C GLN A 37 9.77 5.43 -4.36
N ILE A 38 9.02 5.80 -5.39
CA ILE A 38 7.59 5.46 -5.45
C ILE A 38 7.38 3.96 -5.62
N GLN A 39 8.23 3.30 -6.40
CA GLN A 39 8.16 1.86 -6.58
C GLN A 39 8.45 1.13 -5.28
N ARG A 40 9.46 1.56 -4.51
CA ARG A 40 9.77 0.98 -3.20
C ARG A 40 8.62 1.17 -2.22
N ALA A 41 8.02 2.36 -2.19
CA ALA A 41 6.89 2.62 -1.32
C ALA A 41 5.71 1.69 -1.66
N ALA A 42 5.42 1.52 -2.94
CA ALA A 42 4.32 0.65 -3.38
C ALA A 42 4.58 -0.81 -3.00
N VAL A 43 5.78 -1.32 -3.23
CA VAL A 43 6.15 -2.71 -2.88
C VAL A 43 6.10 -2.92 -1.36
N SER A 44 6.50 -1.91 -0.59
CA SER A 44 6.52 -1.97 0.87
C SER A 44 5.13 -2.24 1.46
N ILE A 45 4.05 -1.81 0.80
CA ILE A 45 2.70 -2.04 1.31
C ILE A 45 2.43 -3.53 1.46
N SER A 46 2.47 -4.28 0.36
CA SER A 46 2.18 -5.71 0.38
C SER A 46 3.22 -6.51 1.16
N ASN A 47 4.49 -6.12 1.07
CA ASN A 47 5.54 -6.82 1.80
C ASN A 47 5.34 -6.74 3.32
N ASN A 48 4.92 -5.59 3.83
CA ASN A 48 4.66 -5.44 5.26
C ASN A 48 3.41 -6.19 5.70
N ILE A 49 2.40 -6.28 4.87
CA ILE A 49 1.22 -7.11 5.17
C ILE A 49 1.65 -8.57 5.30
N ALA A 50 2.38 -9.08 4.32
CA ALA A 50 2.83 -10.48 4.31
C ALA A 50 3.75 -10.77 5.49
N GLU A 51 4.74 -9.93 5.73
CA GLU A 51 5.70 -10.11 6.81
C GLU A 51 5.02 -10.05 8.17
N GLY A 52 4.10 -9.11 8.34
CA GLY A 52 3.36 -8.98 9.60
C GLY A 52 2.45 -10.16 9.88
N PHE A 53 1.84 -10.71 8.83
CA PHE A 53 0.98 -11.88 8.97
C PHE A 53 1.76 -13.10 9.50
N ASP A 54 3.01 -13.23 9.09
CA ASP A 54 3.85 -14.35 9.52
C ASP A 54 4.39 -14.22 10.94
N ARG A 55 4.14 -13.08 11.60
CA ARG A 55 4.50 -12.92 13.02
C ARG A 55 3.54 -13.71 13.89
N MET A 56 4.00 -14.02 15.09
CA MET A 56 3.28 -14.96 15.97
C MET A 56 2.14 -14.33 16.77
N SER A 57 1.88 -13.03 16.63
CA SER A 57 0.86 -12.36 17.40
C SER A 57 0.14 -11.26 16.63
N ASP A 58 -1.10 -11.00 16.99
CA ASP A 58 -1.88 -9.91 16.44
C ASP A 58 -1.23 -8.55 16.72
N LYS A 59 -0.62 -8.41 17.89
CA LYS A 59 0.08 -7.19 18.27
C LYS A 59 1.20 -6.85 17.29
N GLU A 60 2.00 -7.85 16.91
CA GLU A 60 3.06 -7.67 15.92
C GLU A 60 2.48 -7.41 14.53
N PHE A 61 1.42 -8.12 14.16
CA PHE A 61 0.77 -7.93 12.88
C PHE A 61 0.28 -6.48 12.73
N VAL A 62 -0.35 -5.94 13.76
CA VAL A 62 -0.85 -4.55 13.76
C VAL A 62 0.28 -3.56 13.52
N LYS A 63 1.46 -3.78 14.12
CA LYS A 63 2.63 -2.91 13.88
C LYS A 63 3.01 -2.88 12.40
N PHE A 64 3.07 -4.03 11.75
CA PHE A 64 3.40 -4.12 10.34
C PHE A 64 2.32 -3.50 9.46
N LEU A 65 1.06 -3.64 9.84
CA LEU A 65 -0.04 -3.02 9.11
C LEU A 65 0.04 -1.48 9.18
N TYR A 66 0.46 -0.92 10.31
CA TYR A 66 0.70 0.53 10.38
C TYR A 66 1.85 0.96 9.48
N ILE A 67 2.91 0.15 9.35
CA ILE A 67 4.00 0.45 8.41
C ILE A 67 3.46 0.43 6.98
N ALA A 68 2.66 -0.59 6.63
CA ALA A 68 2.01 -0.68 5.33
C ALA A 68 1.15 0.56 5.05
N LEU A 69 0.38 1.00 6.04
CA LEU A 69 -0.46 2.18 5.93
C LEU A 69 0.36 3.43 5.65
N GLY A 70 1.50 3.58 6.35
CA GLY A 70 2.44 4.68 6.12
C GLY A 70 3.01 4.64 4.70
N SER A 71 3.37 3.47 4.21
CA SER A 71 3.87 3.30 2.83
C SER A 71 2.81 3.69 1.81
N CYS A 72 1.55 3.35 2.08
CA CYS A 72 0.43 3.73 1.23
C CYS A 72 0.27 5.26 1.19
N SER A 73 0.41 5.93 2.32
CA SER A 73 0.38 7.39 2.39
C SER A 73 1.54 8.01 1.60
N GLU A 74 2.70 7.38 1.62
CA GLU A 74 3.86 7.83 0.83
C GLU A 74 3.56 7.76 -0.66
N VAL A 75 2.96 6.66 -1.14
CA VAL A 75 2.56 6.53 -2.54
C VAL A 75 1.60 7.66 -2.92
N LYS A 76 0.59 7.92 -2.09
CA LYS A 76 -0.38 8.98 -2.34
C LYS A 76 0.28 10.35 -2.41
N SER A 77 1.16 10.65 -1.45
CA SER A 77 1.89 11.91 -1.41
C SER A 77 2.71 12.11 -2.69
N MET A 78 3.41 11.05 -3.12
CA MET A 78 4.20 11.12 -4.34
C MET A 78 3.34 11.23 -5.60
N CYS A 79 2.13 10.70 -5.59
CA CYS A 79 1.19 10.87 -6.70
C CYS A 79 0.79 12.33 -6.88
N TYR A 80 0.54 13.05 -5.81
CA TYR A 80 0.24 14.48 -5.90
C TYR A 80 1.40 15.24 -6.52
N LEU A 81 2.62 14.92 -6.10
CA LEU A 81 3.82 15.54 -6.66
C LEU A 81 4.00 15.15 -8.13
N SER A 82 3.74 13.88 -8.47
CA SER A 82 3.82 13.39 -9.85
C SER A 82 2.91 14.16 -10.79
N LYS A 83 1.70 14.46 -10.33
CA LYS A 83 0.74 15.24 -11.13
C LYS A 83 1.29 16.65 -11.39
N GLU A 84 1.82 17.29 -10.37
CA GLU A 84 2.39 18.64 -10.51
C GLU A 84 3.64 18.67 -11.41
N LEU A 85 4.43 17.59 -11.40
CA LEU A 85 5.61 17.46 -12.24
C LEU A 85 5.29 16.95 -13.65
N ASN A 86 4.02 16.69 -13.95
CA ASN A 86 3.57 16.11 -15.22
C ASN A 86 4.16 14.73 -15.49
N TYR A 87 4.44 13.94 -14.44
CA TYR A 87 4.91 12.56 -14.56
C TYR A 87 3.77 11.59 -14.80
N MET A 88 2.54 12.00 -14.50
CA MET A 88 1.34 11.21 -14.77
C MET A 88 0.22 12.15 -15.21
N ASP A 89 -0.67 11.65 -16.06
CA ASP A 89 -1.84 12.41 -16.46
C ASP A 89 -2.92 12.33 -15.40
N ILE A 90 -4.01 13.06 -15.59
CA ILE A 90 -5.09 13.14 -14.60
C ILE A 90 -5.78 11.78 -14.42
N ILE A 91 -5.90 10.99 -15.49
CA ILE A 91 -6.56 9.68 -15.42
C ILE A 91 -5.71 8.71 -14.60
N GLN A 92 -4.41 8.64 -14.87
CA GLN A 92 -3.47 7.81 -14.09
C GLN A 92 -3.49 8.23 -12.63
N PHE A 93 -3.46 9.54 -12.36
CA PHE A 93 -3.50 10.09 -11.01
C PHE A 93 -4.75 9.61 -10.27
N GLN A 94 -5.92 9.79 -10.88
CA GLN A 94 -7.19 9.40 -10.26
C GLN A 94 -7.24 7.91 -9.96
N GLU A 95 -6.80 7.07 -10.90
CA GLU A 95 -6.80 5.62 -10.72
C GLU A 95 -5.92 5.18 -9.57
N ILE A 96 -4.70 5.71 -9.49
CA ILE A 96 -3.76 5.32 -8.44
C ILE A 96 -4.20 5.86 -7.08
N ILE A 97 -4.73 7.09 -7.03
CA ILE A 97 -5.26 7.66 -5.79
C ILE A 97 -6.44 6.83 -5.28
N GLU A 98 -7.37 6.44 -6.15
CA GLU A 98 -8.52 5.62 -5.76
C GLU A 98 -8.08 4.28 -5.20
N LYS A 99 -7.14 3.61 -5.86
CA LYS A 99 -6.61 2.32 -5.40
C LYS A 99 -5.86 2.46 -4.07
N SER A 100 -5.10 3.53 -3.92
CA SER A 100 -4.40 3.82 -2.66
C SER A 100 -5.40 4.05 -1.52
N ASN A 101 -6.46 4.79 -1.78
CA ASN A 101 -7.50 5.04 -0.79
C ASN A 101 -8.22 3.75 -0.40
N GLU A 102 -8.48 2.87 -1.36
CA GLU A 102 -9.10 1.59 -1.10
C GLU A 102 -8.20 0.73 -0.20
N VAL A 103 -6.91 0.65 -0.52
CA VAL A 103 -5.95 -0.11 0.29
C VAL A 103 -5.89 0.45 1.71
N SER A 104 -5.80 1.78 1.85
CA SER A 104 -5.77 2.43 3.17
C SER A 104 -7.00 2.09 3.99
N LYS A 105 -8.18 2.13 3.37
CA LYS A 105 -9.44 1.84 4.04
C LYS A 105 -9.48 0.40 4.53
N ILE A 106 -9.06 -0.53 3.68
CA ILE A 106 -9.04 -1.96 4.03
C ILE A 106 -8.04 -2.20 5.16
N LEU A 107 -6.84 -1.58 5.09
CA LEU A 107 -5.84 -1.71 6.14
C LEU A 107 -6.36 -1.20 7.48
N ARG A 108 -7.02 -0.05 7.51
CA ARG A 108 -7.60 0.49 8.74
C ARG A 108 -8.66 -0.44 9.32
N GLY A 109 -9.50 -1.01 8.46
CA GLY A 109 -10.51 -1.98 8.89
C GLY A 109 -9.88 -3.23 9.49
N LEU A 110 -8.82 -3.73 8.85
CA LEU A 110 -8.10 -4.91 9.35
C LEU A 110 -7.43 -4.62 10.69
N ILE A 111 -6.76 -3.48 10.82
CA ILE A 111 -6.14 -3.06 12.09
C ILE A 111 -7.20 -3.01 13.19
N LYS A 112 -8.34 -2.40 12.91
CA LYS A 112 -9.42 -2.27 13.89
C LYS A 112 -9.91 -3.65 14.35
N SER A 113 -10.02 -4.61 13.42
CA SER A 113 -10.49 -5.95 13.73
C SER A 113 -9.52 -6.74 14.60
N LEU A 114 -8.23 -6.40 14.57
CA LEU A 114 -7.18 -7.10 15.29
C LEU A 114 -6.88 -6.50 16.67
N LYS A 115 -7.33 -5.27 16.92
CA LYS A 115 -7.07 -4.63 18.21
C LYS A 115 -8.00 -5.17 19.28
N PRO A 116 -7.51 -5.28 20.53
CA PRO A 116 -8.38 -5.67 21.65
C PRO A 116 -9.52 -4.68 21.79
N ILE A 117 -10.67 -5.19 22.21
CA ILE A 117 -11.84 -4.34 22.50
C ILE A 117 -11.55 -3.58 23.77
N ASP A 118 -11.62 -2.24 23.69
CA ASP A 118 -11.51 -1.38 24.88
C ASP A 118 -12.80 -1.47 25.67
N LYS A 119 -12.66 -1.64 26.98
CA LYS A 119 -13.80 -1.71 27.88
C LYS A 119 -13.92 -0.46 28.73
#